data_b9705f4260735d6ec7c84cc96d9b6cf9
#
_entry.id   b9705f4260735d6ec7c84cc96d9b6cf9
#
_cell.length_a   1.000
_cell.length_b   1.000
_cell.length_c   1.000
_cell.angle_alpha   90.00
_cell.angle_beta   90.00
_cell.angle_gamma   90.00
#
_symmetry.space_group_name_H-M   'P 1'
#
loop_
_entity.id
_entity.type
_entity.pdbx_description
1 polymer ?
#
loop_
_entity_poly.entity_id
_entity_poly.type
_entity_poly.pdbx_seq_one_letter_code
_entity_poly.pdbx_strand_id
1 'polypeptide(L)'
;IAHRQPGITVVVDNTYCTPYLQRPLEMGADVVVHSATKYLSGHGDITAGIAVSSQALAQRIRLQGLKDLTGAVMSPQDAALLMRGLKTLALRMDRHCSNALAIAEALQAHPLVEWVTYPGLRSFPQYELAARQMKQPGGMIAFELKGGIDMGRRFMNALKLFTRAVSLGDAESLAQHPASMTHSTYTPEQRAHHGISEGLVRLSAGLEDVADLLADVAQALHACAEKPKSRVVQHNVHLA
;
A
#
# COMPACT_ATOMS: atom_id res chain seq x y z
N ILE A 1 26.07 -7.81 1.34
CA ILE A 1 26.80 -7.34 0.12
C ILE A 1 27.29 -5.92 0.39
N ALA A 2 26.42 -4.96 0.79
CA ALA A 2 26.78 -3.54 0.96
C ALA A 2 27.97 -3.34 1.90
N HIS A 3 27.97 -3.98 3.05
CA HIS A 3 29.04 -3.87 4.06
C HIS A 3 30.39 -4.49 3.64
N ARG A 4 30.48 -5.12 2.44
CA ARG A 4 31.78 -5.47 1.86
C ARG A 4 32.56 -4.24 1.41
N GLN A 5 31.87 -3.12 1.20
CA GLN A 5 32.46 -1.81 0.91
C GLN A 5 32.48 -0.97 2.20
N PRO A 6 33.66 -0.52 2.68
CA PRO A 6 33.76 0.32 3.86
C PRO A 6 32.95 1.63 3.71
N GLY A 7 32.29 2.05 4.76
CA GLY A 7 31.60 3.34 4.81
C GLY A 7 30.18 3.38 4.19
N ILE A 8 29.69 2.28 3.63
CA ILE A 8 28.30 2.22 3.14
C ILE A 8 27.35 1.99 4.31
N THR A 9 26.36 2.89 4.45
CA THR A 9 25.27 2.76 5.40
C THR A 9 24.05 2.16 4.68
N VAL A 10 23.49 1.08 5.23
CA VAL A 10 22.28 0.42 4.71
C VAL A 10 21.06 0.96 5.41
N VAL A 11 20.20 1.67 4.66
CA VAL A 11 18.93 2.20 5.15
C VAL A 11 17.79 1.41 4.51
N VAL A 12 16.86 0.92 5.33
CA VAL A 12 15.70 0.15 4.88
C VAL A 12 14.42 0.87 5.26
N ASP A 13 13.59 1.21 4.27
CA ASP A 13 12.21 1.60 4.52
C ASP A 13 11.37 0.34 4.79
N ASN A 14 10.93 0.19 6.02
CA ASN A 14 10.18 -0.97 6.49
C ASN A 14 8.70 -0.63 6.77
N THR A 15 8.19 0.41 6.14
CA THR A 15 6.82 0.90 6.35
C THR A 15 5.78 -0.20 6.11
N TYR A 16 5.92 -1.00 5.07
CA TYR A 16 4.94 -2.02 4.69
C TYR A 16 4.92 -3.23 5.63
N CYS A 17 6.08 -3.60 6.17
CA CYS A 17 6.20 -4.76 7.04
C CYS A 17 5.99 -4.42 8.52
N THR A 18 6.32 -3.21 8.93
CA THR A 18 6.40 -2.83 10.36
C THR A 18 7.42 -3.70 11.13
N PRO A 19 7.80 -3.37 12.36
CA PRO A 19 8.69 -4.23 13.15
C PRO A 19 8.01 -5.54 13.59
N TYR A 20 6.70 -5.69 13.37
CA TYR A 20 5.98 -6.91 13.68
C TYR A 20 6.20 -8.01 12.64
N LEU A 21 6.25 -7.66 11.35
CA LEU A 21 6.42 -8.64 10.27
C LEU A 21 7.87 -8.83 9.86
N GLN A 22 8.70 -7.78 9.93
CA GLN A 22 10.12 -7.85 9.53
C GLN A 22 10.98 -6.92 10.39
N ARG A 23 12.20 -7.37 10.72
CA ARG A 23 13.16 -6.62 11.55
C ARG A 23 14.51 -6.45 10.83
N PRO A 24 14.64 -5.49 9.94
CA PRO A 24 15.84 -5.36 9.11
C PRO A 24 17.13 -5.11 9.88
N LEU A 25 17.09 -4.49 11.08
CA LEU A 25 18.27 -4.35 11.93
C LEU A 25 18.89 -5.71 12.32
N GLU A 26 18.05 -6.72 12.59
CA GLU A 26 18.49 -8.08 12.89
C GLU A 26 19.06 -8.80 11.65
N MET A 27 18.78 -8.26 10.45
CA MET A 27 19.30 -8.75 9.16
C MET A 27 20.52 -7.99 8.68
N GLY A 28 21.03 -7.02 9.48
CA GLY A 28 22.25 -6.27 9.17
C GLY A 28 22.02 -4.90 8.53
N ALA A 29 20.82 -4.35 8.54
CA ALA A 29 20.61 -2.93 8.22
C ALA A 29 21.16 -2.04 9.34
N ASP A 30 21.63 -0.84 8.98
CA ASP A 30 22.15 0.15 9.94
C ASP A 30 21.05 1.08 10.45
N VAL A 31 20.12 1.40 9.58
CA VAL A 31 18.98 2.28 9.86
C VAL A 31 17.71 1.69 9.26
N VAL A 32 16.65 1.69 10.04
CA VAL A 32 15.29 1.36 9.56
C VAL A 32 14.43 2.59 9.68
N VAL A 33 13.76 2.97 8.59
CA VAL A 33 12.80 4.07 8.58
C VAL A 33 11.37 3.54 8.40
N HIS A 34 10.43 4.26 8.97
CA HIS A 34 9.00 4.01 8.82
C HIS A 34 8.26 5.31 8.56
N SER A 35 7.37 5.32 7.58
CA SER A 35 6.25 6.26 7.60
C SER A 35 5.30 5.83 8.72
N ALA A 36 5.40 6.46 9.88
CA ALA A 36 4.55 6.16 11.03
C ALA A 36 3.10 6.59 10.80
N THR A 37 2.85 7.43 9.79
CA THR A 37 1.56 7.77 9.19
C THR A 37 0.73 6.52 8.83
N LYS A 38 1.42 5.40 8.45
CA LYS A 38 0.82 4.18 7.92
C LYS A 38 0.49 3.19 9.04
N TYR A 39 0.80 1.93 8.89
CA TYR A 39 0.48 0.85 9.83
C TYR A 39 0.85 1.11 11.29
N LEU A 40 1.92 1.87 11.58
CA LEU A 40 2.33 2.13 12.97
C LEU A 40 1.26 2.92 13.73
N SER A 41 0.72 4.00 13.16
CA SER A 41 -0.49 4.66 13.65
C SER A 41 -1.73 3.82 13.35
N GLY A 42 -1.96 3.49 12.09
CA GLY A 42 -3.02 2.62 11.59
C GLY A 42 -4.43 3.20 11.67
N HIS A 43 -4.57 4.53 11.80
CA HIS A 43 -5.84 5.22 11.95
C HIS A 43 -6.04 6.41 11.00
N GLY A 44 -5.07 6.68 10.09
CA GLY A 44 -5.17 7.76 9.10
C GLY A 44 -5.23 9.19 9.67
N ASP A 45 -4.89 9.37 10.94
CA ASP A 45 -5.12 10.60 11.72
C ASP A 45 -3.86 11.40 12.04
N ILE A 46 -2.66 10.90 11.69
CA ILE A 46 -1.38 11.59 11.90
C ILE A 46 -0.48 11.53 10.67
N THR A 47 0.45 12.48 10.58
CA THR A 47 1.58 12.44 9.65
C THR A 47 2.87 12.41 10.45
N ALA A 48 3.60 11.29 10.40
CA ALA A 48 4.80 11.09 11.21
C ALA A 48 5.81 10.15 10.55
N GLY A 49 7.09 10.30 10.93
CA GLY A 49 8.19 9.42 10.56
C GLY A 49 8.97 8.94 11.76
N ILE A 50 9.51 7.73 11.68
CA ILE A 50 10.42 7.17 12.71
C ILE A 50 11.65 6.61 12.03
N ALA A 51 12.83 6.89 12.60
CA ALA A 51 14.07 6.23 12.25
C ALA A 51 14.59 5.46 13.48
N VAL A 52 14.98 4.21 13.27
CA VAL A 52 15.53 3.32 14.30
C VAL A 52 16.92 2.87 13.88
N SER A 53 17.91 3.01 14.77
CA SER A 53 19.30 2.64 14.47
C SER A 53 20.09 2.44 15.79
N SER A 54 21.39 2.20 15.67
CA SER A 54 22.30 2.28 16.84
C SER A 54 22.25 3.65 17.50
N GLN A 55 22.57 3.72 18.80
CA GLN A 55 22.56 4.97 19.57
C GLN A 55 23.41 6.06 18.90
N ALA A 56 24.60 5.71 18.41
CA ALA A 56 25.50 6.65 17.76
C ALA A 56 24.89 7.27 16.48
N LEU A 57 24.27 6.45 15.61
CA LEU A 57 23.59 6.92 14.41
C LEU A 57 22.33 7.72 14.76
N ALA A 58 21.52 7.25 15.72
CA ALA A 58 20.33 7.94 16.16
C ALA A 58 20.66 9.34 16.72
N GLN A 59 21.77 9.49 17.46
CA GLN A 59 22.24 10.78 17.94
C GLN A 59 22.65 11.72 16.79
N ARG A 60 23.37 11.21 15.78
CA ARG A 60 23.70 11.98 14.58
C ARG A 60 22.45 12.42 13.82
N ILE A 61 21.50 11.51 13.58
CA ILE A 61 20.22 11.83 12.91
C ILE A 61 19.49 12.92 13.68
N ARG A 62 19.39 12.80 15.01
CA ARG A 62 18.67 13.75 15.85
C ARG A 62 19.33 15.12 15.90
N LEU A 63 20.65 15.19 16.07
CA LEU A 63 21.35 16.47 16.20
C LEU A 63 21.60 17.12 14.83
N GLN A 64 22.23 16.43 13.90
CA GLN A 64 22.56 16.99 12.60
C GLN A 64 21.35 17.04 11.65
N GLY A 65 20.58 15.95 11.55
CA GLY A 65 19.45 15.87 10.65
C GLY A 65 18.23 16.67 11.12
N LEU A 66 17.74 16.38 12.32
CA LEU A 66 16.48 17.00 12.78
C LEU A 66 16.75 18.40 13.35
N LYS A 67 17.69 18.54 14.31
CA LYS A 67 17.92 19.83 14.98
C LYS A 67 18.53 20.86 14.04
N ASP A 68 19.64 20.52 13.35
CA ASP A 68 20.45 21.51 12.65
C ASP A 68 19.99 21.75 11.19
N LEU A 69 19.38 20.75 10.52
CA LEU A 69 18.98 20.86 9.11
C LEU A 69 17.49 21.11 8.91
N THR A 70 16.61 20.32 9.53
CA THR A 70 15.17 20.37 9.21
C THR A 70 14.30 21.06 10.24
N GLY A 71 14.69 21.04 11.52
CA GLY A 71 13.86 21.52 12.62
C GLY A 71 12.57 20.70 12.85
N ALA A 72 12.40 19.59 12.15
CA ALA A 72 11.18 18.78 12.20
C ALA A 72 11.06 18.03 13.53
N VAL A 73 9.95 18.25 14.23
CA VAL A 73 9.64 17.62 15.52
C VAL A 73 8.20 17.10 15.47
N MET A 74 8.01 15.83 15.88
CA MET A 74 6.67 15.29 16.08
C MET A 74 5.97 16.01 17.23
N SER A 75 4.71 16.41 17.05
CA SER A 75 3.94 17.02 18.12
C SER A 75 3.71 16.01 19.26
N PRO A 76 3.57 16.46 20.53
CA PRO A 76 3.24 15.58 21.64
C PRO A 76 1.91 14.83 21.43
N GLN A 77 0.94 15.46 20.76
CA GLN A 77 -0.35 14.82 20.44
C GLN A 77 -0.18 13.70 19.42
N ASP A 78 0.55 13.93 18.33
CA ASP A 78 0.83 12.88 17.32
C ASP A 78 1.61 11.73 17.94
N ALA A 79 2.57 12.03 18.83
CA ALA A 79 3.31 11.02 19.56
C ALA A 79 2.41 10.18 20.47
N ALA A 80 1.44 10.79 21.14
CA ALA A 80 0.48 10.09 21.99
C ALA A 80 -0.45 9.19 21.16
N LEU A 81 -0.96 9.67 19.99
CA LEU A 81 -1.78 8.89 19.07
C LEU A 81 -0.98 7.72 18.48
N LEU A 82 0.26 7.95 18.08
CA LEU A 82 1.15 6.90 17.59
C LEU A 82 1.39 5.83 18.66
N MET A 83 1.71 6.22 19.90
CA MET A 83 1.88 5.27 21.02
C MET A 83 0.60 4.46 21.27
N ARG A 84 -0.58 5.06 21.11
CA ARG A 84 -1.87 4.37 21.20
C ARG A 84 -2.03 3.36 20.06
N GLY A 85 -1.74 3.75 18.81
CA GLY A 85 -1.79 2.87 17.64
C GLY A 85 -0.87 1.65 17.76
N LEU A 86 0.32 1.82 18.31
CA LEU A 86 1.29 0.73 18.51
C LEU A 86 0.77 -0.38 19.43
N LYS A 87 -0.14 -0.08 20.36
CA LYS A 87 -0.69 -1.10 21.29
C LYS A 87 -1.51 -2.19 20.59
N THR A 88 -2.08 -1.87 19.42
CA THR A 88 -2.87 -2.82 18.62
C THR A 88 -2.18 -3.28 17.36
N LEU A 89 -0.90 -2.90 17.14
CA LEU A 89 -0.19 -3.15 15.90
C LEU A 89 -0.20 -4.64 15.51
N ALA A 90 0.11 -5.54 16.45
CA ALA A 90 0.17 -6.98 16.18
C ALA A 90 -1.19 -7.52 15.69
N LEU A 91 -2.28 -7.19 16.40
CA LEU A 91 -3.64 -7.61 16.05
C LEU A 91 -4.06 -7.07 14.68
N ARG A 92 -3.75 -5.80 14.41
CA ARG A 92 -4.06 -5.18 13.12
C ARG A 92 -3.27 -5.83 11.98
N MET A 93 -1.97 -6.04 12.16
CA MET A 93 -1.14 -6.65 11.12
C MET A 93 -1.57 -8.08 10.80
N ASP A 94 -1.94 -8.88 11.80
CA ASP A 94 -2.47 -10.24 11.58
C ASP A 94 -3.76 -10.19 10.74
N ARG A 95 -4.67 -9.24 11.03
CA ARG A 95 -5.91 -9.07 10.26
C ARG A 95 -5.64 -8.54 8.85
N HIS A 96 -4.80 -7.53 8.68
CA HIS A 96 -4.39 -7.03 7.37
C HIS A 96 -3.83 -8.15 6.48
N CYS A 97 -2.94 -8.98 7.03
CA CYS A 97 -2.33 -10.08 6.29
C CYS A 97 -3.35 -11.15 5.88
N SER A 98 -4.24 -11.55 6.79
CA SER A 98 -5.27 -12.55 6.49
C SER A 98 -6.27 -12.05 5.44
N ASN A 99 -6.71 -10.81 5.54
CA ASN A 99 -7.60 -10.20 4.55
C ASN A 99 -6.93 -10.05 3.19
N ALA A 100 -5.66 -9.57 3.17
CA ALA A 100 -4.91 -9.41 1.93
C ALA A 100 -4.67 -10.74 1.22
N LEU A 101 -4.36 -11.82 1.94
CA LEU A 101 -4.18 -13.15 1.34
C LEU A 101 -5.46 -13.61 0.67
N ALA A 102 -6.61 -13.57 1.36
CA ALA A 102 -7.89 -13.99 0.81
C ALA A 102 -8.27 -13.20 -0.45
N ILE A 103 -8.06 -11.87 -0.43
CA ILE A 103 -8.31 -11.01 -1.59
C ILE A 103 -7.36 -11.35 -2.75
N ALA A 104 -6.07 -11.55 -2.47
CA ALA A 104 -5.07 -11.85 -3.50
C ALA A 104 -5.35 -13.20 -4.18
N GLU A 105 -5.77 -14.22 -3.43
CA GLU A 105 -6.19 -15.52 -3.97
C GLU A 105 -7.44 -15.39 -4.86
N ALA A 106 -8.45 -14.64 -4.41
CA ALA A 106 -9.66 -14.40 -5.20
C ALA A 106 -9.37 -13.64 -6.50
N LEU A 107 -8.51 -12.61 -6.44
CA LEU A 107 -8.07 -11.86 -7.62
C LEU A 107 -7.29 -12.73 -8.59
N GLN A 108 -6.38 -13.58 -8.11
CA GLN A 108 -5.55 -14.45 -8.94
C GLN A 108 -6.39 -15.46 -9.72
N ALA A 109 -7.52 -15.89 -9.17
CA ALA A 109 -8.46 -16.82 -9.82
C ALA A 109 -9.40 -16.15 -10.83
N HIS A 110 -9.45 -14.81 -10.88
CA HIS A 110 -10.47 -14.10 -11.64
C HIS A 110 -10.07 -13.85 -13.11
N PRO A 111 -10.92 -14.16 -14.12
CA PRO A 111 -10.56 -14.10 -15.55
C PRO A 111 -10.25 -12.69 -16.08
N LEU A 112 -10.73 -11.61 -15.45
CA LEU A 112 -10.44 -10.23 -15.82
C LEU A 112 -9.10 -9.74 -15.26
N VAL A 113 -8.45 -10.49 -14.36
CA VAL A 113 -7.14 -10.17 -13.79
C VAL A 113 -6.06 -10.82 -14.65
N GLU A 114 -5.06 -10.03 -15.03
CA GLU A 114 -3.91 -10.51 -15.82
C GLU A 114 -2.85 -11.13 -14.92
N TRP A 115 -2.51 -10.43 -13.84
CA TRP A 115 -1.56 -10.90 -12.82
C TRP A 115 -1.87 -10.26 -11.46
N VAL A 116 -1.39 -10.92 -10.40
CA VAL A 116 -1.41 -10.41 -9.03
C VAL A 116 0.00 -10.48 -8.45
N THR A 117 0.47 -9.40 -7.87
CA THR A 117 1.71 -9.33 -7.11
C THR A 117 1.39 -9.20 -5.63
N TYR A 118 1.65 -10.27 -4.88
CA TYR A 118 1.48 -10.32 -3.44
C TYR A 118 2.47 -11.34 -2.84
N PRO A 119 3.29 -10.95 -1.84
CA PRO A 119 4.35 -11.82 -1.31
C PRO A 119 3.85 -13.14 -0.72
N GLY A 120 2.56 -13.25 -0.37
CA GLY A 120 1.94 -14.45 0.17
C GLY A 120 1.48 -15.47 -0.86
N LEU A 121 1.46 -15.12 -2.14
CA LEU A 121 1.10 -16.06 -3.21
C LEU A 121 2.31 -16.87 -3.66
N ARG A 122 2.13 -18.18 -3.89
CA ARG A 122 3.20 -19.04 -4.42
C ARG A 122 3.68 -18.64 -5.81
N SER A 123 2.86 -17.91 -6.57
CA SER A 123 3.20 -17.32 -7.88
C SER A 123 4.14 -16.10 -7.76
N PHE A 124 4.31 -15.55 -6.57
CA PHE A 124 5.21 -14.41 -6.36
C PHE A 124 6.68 -14.84 -6.59
N PRO A 125 7.43 -14.17 -7.47
CA PRO A 125 8.76 -14.64 -7.88
C PRO A 125 9.76 -14.82 -6.73
N GLN A 126 9.59 -14.05 -5.64
CA GLN A 126 10.45 -14.11 -4.45
C GLN A 126 9.72 -14.68 -3.22
N TYR A 127 8.72 -15.54 -3.42
CA TYR A 127 7.92 -16.13 -2.35
C TYR A 127 8.79 -16.77 -1.24
N GLU A 128 9.76 -17.61 -1.63
CA GLU A 128 10.66 -18.28 -0.67
C GLU A 128 11.55 -17.29 0.08
N LEU A 129 11.94 -16.19 -0.55
CA LEU A 129 12.71 -15.13 0.11
C LEU A 129 11.82 -14.38 1.10
N ALA A 130 10.63 -14.00 0.69
CA ALA A 130 9.64 -13.33 1.55
C ALA A 130 9.31 -14.19 2.77
N ALA A 131 9.04 -15.48 2.57
CA ALA A 131 8.76 -16.43 3.66
C ALA A 131 9.90 -16.60 4.68
N ARG A 132 11.16 -16.39 4.24
CA ARG A 132 12.31 -16.41 5.16
C ARG A 132 12.54 -15.11 5.91
N GLN A 133 12.18 -13.96 5.30
CA GLN A 133 12.48 -12.64 5.85
C GLN A 133 11.31 -12.02 6.61
N MET A 134 10.09 -12.41 6.27
CA MET A 134 8.87 -11.82 6.79
C MET A 134 8.08 -12.86 7.59
N LYS A 135 7.53 -12.47 8.73
CA LYS A 135 6.63 -13.32 9.52
C LYS A 135 5.32 -13.62 8.78
N GLN A 136 4.79 -12.62 8.06
CA GLN A 136 3.61 -12.70 7.21
C GLN A 136 3.76 -11.69 6.04
N PRO A 137 3.01 -11.86 4.93
CA PRO A 137 3.25 -11.15 3.67
C PRO A 137 2.75 -9.70 3.61
N GLY A 138 2.13 -9.18 4.68
CA GLY A 138 1.65 -7.79 4.73
C GLY A 138 0.24 -7.58 4.17
N GLY A 139 -0.21 -6.32 4.15
CA GLY A 139 -1.56 -5.93 3.74
C GLY A 139 -1.67 -5.31 2.34
N MET A 140 -0.57 -5.27 1.56
CA MET A 140 -0.51 -4.59 0.26
C MET A 140 -0.59 -5.56 -0.90
N ILE A 141 -1.53 -5.33 -1.82
CA ILE A 141 -1.74 -6.12 -3.03
C ILE A 141 -1.63 -5.20 -4.24
N ALA A 142 -0.97 -5.66 -5.29
CA ALA A 142 -1.01 -5.03 -6.61
C ALA A 142 -1.51 -6.05 -7.65
N PHE A 143 -2.34 -5.61 -8.58
CA PHE A 143 -2.83 -6.48 -9.65
C PHE A 143 -3.14 -5.67 -10.90
N GLU A 144 -3.13 -6.33 -12.04
CA GLU A 144 -3.43 -5.75 -13.34
C GLU A 144 -4.77 -6.22 -13.85
N LEU A 145 -5.62 -5.28 -14.27
CA LEU A 145 -6.88 -5.57 -14.96
C LEU A 145 -6.69 -5.58 -16.47
N LYS A 146 -7.17 -6.62 -17.12
CA LYS A 146 -7.28 -6.68 -18.59
C LYS A 146 -8.19 -5.57 -19.10
N GLY A 147 -7.73 -4.79 -20.09
CA GLY A 147 -8.50 -3.68 -20.67
C GLY A 147 -8.03 -2.28 -20.27
N GLY A 148 -6.89 -2.20 -19.60
CA GLY A 148 -6.13 -0.96 -19.38
C GLY A 148 -6.87 0.06 -18.51
N ILE A 149 -6.62 1.36 -18.79
CA ILE A 149 -7.05 2.48 -17.93
C ILE A 149 -8.57 2.56 -17.73
N ASP A 150 -9.34 2.23 -18.75
CA ASP A 150 -10.81 2.28 -18.65
C ASP A 150 -11.34 1.19 -17.73
N MET A 151 -10.73 0.00 -17.75
CA MET A 151 -11.09 -1.08 -16.85
C MET A 151 -10.72 -0.74 -15.41
N GLY A 152 -9.51 -0.19 -15.19
CA GLY A 152 -9.08 0.30 -13.88
C GLY A 152 -10.04 1.36 -13.31
N ARG A 153 -10.44 2.35 -14.12
CA ARG A 153 -11.41 3.37 -13.72
C ARG A 153 -12.78 2.79 -13.38
N ARG A 154 -13.27 1.84 -14.19
CA ARG A 154 -14.56 1.17 -13.94
C ARG A 154 -14.54 0.39 -12.64
N PHE A 155 -13.49 -0.38 -12.40
CA PHE A 155 -13.29 -1.10 -11.15
C PHE A 155 -13.31 -0.15 -9.96
N MET A 156 -12.47 0.89 -9.98
CA MET A 156 -12.40 1.89 -8.91
C MET A 156 -13.74 2.57 -8.64
N ASN A 157 -14.51 2.89 -9.69
CA ASN A 157 -15.81 3.54 -9.54
C ASN A 157 -16.91 2.60 -9.03
N ALA A 158 -16.73 1.29 -9.18
CA ALA A 158 -17.69 0.29 -8.73
C ALA A 158 -17.47 -0.13 -7.26
N LEU A 159 -16.28 0.10 -6.69
CA LEU A 159 -16.01 -0.18 -5.28
C LEU A 159 -16.93 0.62 -4.36
N LYS A 160 -17.44 -0.03 -3.31
CA LYS A 160 -18.38 0.52 -2.34
C LYS A 160 -17.81 0.58 -0.93
N LEU A 161 -17.01 -0.41 -0.54
CA LEU A 161 -16.39 -0.51 0.77
C LEU A 161 -14.95 0.03 0.75
N PHE A 162 -14.16 -0.34 -0.26
CA PHE A 162 -12.82 0.22 -0.42
C PHE A 162 -12.86 1.72 -0.69
N THR A 163 -12.22 2.50 0.17
CA THR A 163 -12.06 3.94 -0.04
C THR A 163 -11.02 4.21 -1.13
N ARG A 164 -11.37 5.06 -2.11
CA ARG A 164 -10.48 5.47 -3.20
C ARG A 164 -9.52 6.54 -2.69
N ALA A 165 -8.34 6.14 -2.26
CA ALA A 165 -7.32 7.01 -1.69
C ALA A 165 -5.91 6.55 -2.00
N VAL A 166 -4.94 7.46 -1.90
CA VAL A 166 -3.51 7.21 -2.19
C VAL A 166 -2.72 6.70 -1.00
N SER A 167 -3.27 6.70 0.20
CA SER A 167 -2.60 6.22 1.41
C SER A 167 -2.55 4.69 1.48
N LEU A 168 -2.14 4.14 2.61
CA LEU A 168 -2.11 2.71 2.92
C LEU A 168 -2.01 2.50 4.44
N GLY A 169 -2.37 1.31 4.90
CA GLY A 169 -2.10 0.88 6.27
C GLY A 169 -3.06 1.40 7.32
N ASP A 170 -4.20 1.93 6.90
CA ASP A 170 -5.31 2.32 7.76
C ASP A 170 -6.17 1.13 8.16
N ALA A 171 -7.01 1.33 9.18
CA ALA A 171 -8.02 0.36 9.58
C ALA A 171 -9.01 0.08 8.44
N GLU A 172 -9.31 1.10 7.64
CA GLU A 172 -10.15 1.01 6.45
C GLU A 172 -9.36 0.54 5.23
N SER A 173 -10.01 -0.24 4.39
CA SER A 173 -9.46 -0.68 3.12
C SER A 173 -9.39 0.44 2.09
N LEU A 174 -8.22 0.58 1.44
CA LEU A 174 -7.96 1.62 0.47
C LEU A 174 -7.64 1.03 -0.91
N ALA A 175 -8.11 1.71 -1.96
CA ALA A 175 -7.82 1.36 -3.34
C ALA A 175 -7.23 2.55 -4.10
N GLN A 176 -6.23 2.27 -4.93
CA GLN A 176 -5.58 3.26 -5.80
C GLN A 176 -5.40 2.69 -7.20
N HIS A 177 -5.71 3.49 -8.20
CA HIS A 177 -5.39 3.25 -9.61
C HIS A 177 -4.33 4.28 -10.04
N PRO A 178 -3.03 3.95 -10.05
CA PRO A 178 -1.95 4.91 -10.24
C PRO A 178 -2.08 5.71 -11.54
N ALA A 179 -2.44 5.08 -12.64
CA ALA A 179 -2.53 5.73 -13.95
C ALA A 179 -3.57 6.87 -14.00
N SER A 180 -4.68 6.78 -13.26
CA SER A 180 -5.70 7.84 -13.23
C SER A 180 -5.66 8.73 -11.98
N MET A 181 -4.79 8.44 -11.01
CA MET A 181 -4.67 9.18 -9.74
C MET A 181 -3.30 9.83 -9.61
N THR A 182 -2.32 9.18 -9.02
CA THR A 182 -1.00 9.76 -8.69
C THR A 182 -0.15 10.08 -9.92
N HIS A 183 -0.33 9.37 -11.03
CA HIS A 183 0.44 9.54 -12.26
C HIS A 183 -0.46 9.94 -13.44
N SER A 184 -1.59 10.60 -13.17
CA SER A 184 -2.53 11.07 -14.19
C SER A 184 -1.93 12.15 -15.10
N THR A 185 -0.91 12.88 -14.65
CA THR A 185 -0.19 13.89 -15.43
C THR A 185 0.94 13.32 -16.30
N TYR A 186 1.30 12.04 -16.09
CA TYR A 186 2.35 11.37 -16.88
C TYR A 186 1.77 10.87 -18.20
N THR A 187 2.60 10.90 -19.27
CA THR A 187 2.22 10.22 -20.52
C THR A 187 2.22 8.70 -20.34
N PRO A 188 1.55 7.93 -21.22
CA PRO A 188 1.60 6.45 -21.17
C PRO A 188 3.03 5.90 -21.19
N GLU A 189 3.93 6.52 -21.99
CA GLU A 189 5.34 6.12 -22.10
C GLU A 189 6.09 6.37 -20.79
N GLN A 190 5.85 7.51 -20.15
CA GLN A 190 6.43 7.83 -18.84
C GLN A 190 5.94 6.86 -17.77
N ARG A 191 4.64 6.53 -17.76
CA ARG A 191 4.10 5.53 -16.83
C ARG A 191 4.75 4.16 -17.05
N ALA A 192 4.85 3.72 -18.30
CA ALA A 192 5.49 2.45 -18.66
C ALA A 192 6.96 2.41 -18.22
N HIS A 193 7.71 3.52 -18.40
CA HIS A 193 9.10 3.64 -17.93
C HIS A 193 9.22 3.45 -16.40
N HIS A 194 8.23 3.89 -15.65
CA HIS A 194 8.14 3.70 -14.19
C HIS A 194 7.49 2.38 -13.77
N GLY A 195 7.22 1.47 -14.70
CA GLY A 195 6.57 0.17 -14.41
C GLY A 195 5.10 0.28 -13.99
N ILE A 196 4.44 1.38 -14.37
CA ILE A 196 3.03 1.63 -14.08
C ILE A 196 2.22 1.33 -15.34
N SER A 197 1.60 0.16 -15.35
CA SER A 197 0.68 -0.24 -16.43
C SER A 197 -0.67 0.46 -16.30
N GLU A 198 -1.40 0.49 -17.39
CA GLU A 198 -2.65 1.25 -17.50
C GLU A 198 -3.81 0.66 -16.68
N GLY A 199 -3.81 -0.65 -16.43
CA GLY A 199 -4.82 -1.35 -15.63
C GLY A 199 -4.37 -1.69 -14.21
N LEU A 200 -3.19 -1.19 -13.78
CA LEU A 200 -2.64 -1.44 -12.45
C LEU A 200 -3.53 -0.86 -11.35
N VAL A 201 -3.93 -1.72 -10.42
CA VAL A 201 -4.63 -1.34 -9.20
C VAL A 201 -3.81 -1.78 -7.99
N ARG A 202 -3.74 -0.95 -6.98
CA ARG A 202 -3.15 -1.24 -5.68
C ARG A 202 -4.23 -1.23 -4.61
N LEU A 203 -4.30 -2.28 -3.80
CA LEU A 203 -5.16 -2.35 -2.62
C LEU A 203 -4.31 -2.36 -1.36
N SER A 204 -4.77 -1.65 -0.34
CA SER A 204 -4.35 -1.77 1.05
C SER A 204 -5.52 -2.40 1.80
N ALA A 205 -5.41 -3.68 2.12
CA ALA A 205 -6.47 -4.39 2.85
C ALA A 205 -6.56 -3.87 4.29
N GLY A 206 -7.75 -3.48 4.71
CA GLY A 206 -8.05 -3.00 6.05
C GLY A 206 -8.44 -4.12 7.03
N LEU A 207 -9.19 -3.76 8.05
CA LEU A 207 -9.57 -4.63 9.17
C LEU A 207 -11.02 -5.15 9.08
N GLU A 208 -11.76 -4.77 8.06
CA GLU A 208 -13.16 -5.12 7.85
C GLU A 208 -13.35 -6.63 7.77
N ASP A 209 -14.58 -7.08 7.79
CA ASP A 209 -14.87 -8.49 7.60
C ASP A 209 -14.41 -8.96 6.22
N VAL A 210 -13.74 -10.11 6.16
CA VAL A 210 -13.18 -10.63 4.91
C VAL A 210 -14.24 -10.95 3.87
N ALA A 211 -15.42 -11.41 4.29
CA ALA A 211 -16.53 -11.71 3.37
C ALA A 211 -17.05 -10.44 2.70
N ASP A 212 -17.13 -9.34 3.44
CA ASP A 212 -17.55 -8.04 2.91
C ASP A 212 -16.52 -7.49 1.91
N LEU A 213 -15.21 -7.61 2.22
CA LEU A 213 -14.13 -7.20 1.31
C LEU A 213 -14.15 -8.01 0.01
N LEU A 214 -14.31 -9.33 0.10
CA LEU A 214 -14.41 -10.22 -1.06
C LEU A 214 -15.66 -9.92 -1.89
N ALA A 215 -16.80 -9.65 -1.24
CA ALA A 215 -18.03 -9.27 -1.91
C ALA A 215 -17.89 -7.94 -2.66
N ASP A 216 -17.20 -6.94 -2.07
CA ASP A 216 -16.97 -5.65 -2.72
C ASP A 216 -16.06 -5.78 -3.95
N VAL A 217 -14.97 -6.53 -3.84
CA VAL A 217 -14.07 -6.80 -4.98
C VAL A 217 -14.80 -7.57 -6.08
N ALA A 218 -15.56 -8.62 -5.72
CA ALA A 218 -16.27 -9.44 -6.68
C ALA A 218 -17.37 -8.65 -7.45
N GLN A 219 -18.16 -7.83 -6.75
CA GLN A 219 -19.16 -6.98 -7.39
C GLN A 219 -18.53 -5.91 -8.29
N ALA A 220 -17.38 -5.35 -7.90
CA ALA A 220 -16.66 -4.37 -8.71
C ALA A 220 -16.11 -5.01 -10.00
N LEU A 221 -15.55 -6.22 -9.92
CA LEU A 221 -15.11 -6.99 -11.09
C LEU A 221 -16.29 -7.38 -11.99
N HIS A 222 -17.43 -7.78 -11.41
CA HIS A 222 -18.65 -8.06 -12.17
C HIS A 222 -19.14 -6.84 -12.96
N ALA A 223 -19.18 -5.66 -12.31
CA ALA A 223 -19.52 -4.41 -12.98
C ALA A 223 -18.56 -4.04 -14.12
N CYS A 224 -17.31 -4.49 -14.06
CA CYS A 224 -16.34 -4.35 -15.16
C CYS A 224 -16.67 -5.23 -16.37
N ALA A 225 -17.23 -6.42 -16.15
CA ALA A 225 -17.62 -7.35 -17.23
C ALA A 225 -18.85 -6.87 -18.02
N GLU A 226 -19.74 -6.11 -17.39
CA GLU A 226 -20.91 -5.56 -18.06
C GLU A 226 -20.52 -4.48 -19.08
N LYS A 227 -21.10 -4.52 -20.28
CA LYS A 227 -20.93 -3.45 -21.28
C LYS A 227 -21.47 -2.13 -20.71
N PRO A 228 -20.78 -1.00 -20.90
CA PRO A 228 -21.30 0.29 -20.47
C PRO A 228 -22.69 0.50 -21.07
N LYS A 229 -23.70 0.70 -20.22
CA LYS A 229 -25.02 1.16 -20.70
C LYS A 229 -24.79 2.47 -21.43
N SER A 230 -25.06 2.52 -22.73
CA SER A 230 -24.97 3.76 -23.50
C SER A 230 -25.85 4.80 -22.81
N ARG A 231 -25.25 5.84 -22.23
CA ARG A 231 -25.99 7.02 -21.83
C ARG A 231 -26.47 7.68 -23.12
N VAL A 232 -27.72 7.46 -23.47
CA VAL A 232 -28.41 8.31 -24.46
C VAL A 232 -28.51 9.69 -23.79
N VAL A 233 -27.60 10.60 -24.14
CA VAL A 233 -27.72 12.02 -23.80
C VAL A 233 -28.85 12.54 -24.70
N GLN A 234 -30.06 12.58 -24.16
CA GLN A 234 -31.14 13.35 -24.82
C GLN A 234 -30.76 14.81 -24.68
N HIS A 235 -30.23 15.37 -25.77
CA HIS A 235 -30.13 16.83 -25.93
C HIS A 235 -31.55 17.33 -26.18
N ASN A 236 -32.24 17.73 -25.11
CA ASN A 236 -33.41 18.59 -25.27
C ASN A 236 -32.91 19.98 -25.69
N VAL A 237 -32.82 20.20 -27.01
CA VAL A 237 -32.71 21.54 -27.57
C VAL A 237 -34.11 22.15 -27.49
N HIS A 238 -34.39 22.92 -26.45
CA HIS A 238 -35.50 23.87 -26.48
C HIS A 238 -35.05 25.06 -27.27
N LEU A 239 -35.46 25.11 -28.54
CA LEU A 239 -35.50 26.32 -29.33
C LEU A 239 -36.75 27.08 -28.87
N ALA A 240 -36.56 28.24 -28.27
CA ALA A 240 -37.53 29.32 -28.16
C ALA A 240 -36.82 30.63 -28.47
#